data_77e009d30e7ffc5160c22c8ea445e4a1
#
_entry.id   77e009d30e7ffc5160c22c8ea445e4a1
#
_cell.length_a   1.000
_cell.length_b   1.000
_cell.length_c   1.000
_cell.angle_alpha   90.00
_cell.angle_beta   90.00
_cell.angle_gamma   90.00
#
_symmetry.space_group_name_H-M   'P 1'
#
loop_
_entity.id
_entity.type
_entity.pdbx_description
1 polymer ?
#
loop_
_entity_poly.entity_id
_entity_poly.type
_entity_poly.pdbx_seq_one_letter_code
_entity_poly.pdbx_strand_id
1 'polypeptide(L)'
;MQDNRYYGEFGGQYVSESLMNTLNELEKAFDEAIKDPQFIKEYMYYLKEYVGRETPLYYAERISEKYGAKIYLKREDLNHTGAHKINNVIAVSYTHLTLPT
;
A
#
# COMPACT_ATOMS: atom_id res chain seq x y z
N MET A 1 -3.63 0.23 -25.25
CA MET A 1 -3.35 0.73 -23.90
C MET A 1 -3.70 -0.33 -22.89
N GLN A 2 -2.74 -0.74 -22.09
CA GLN A 2 -2.97 -1.78 -21.09
C GLN A 2 -3.83 -1.22 -19.95
N ASP A 3 -4.92 -1.93 -19.62
CA ASP A 3 -5.77 -1.53 -18.50
C ASP A 3 -5.17 -2.06 -17.20
N ASN A 4 -4.61 -1.16 -16.40
CA ASN A 4 -3.94 -1.50 -15.15
C ASN A 4 -4.90 -1.91 -14.03
N ARG A 5 -6.20 -1.85 -14.27
CA ARG A 5 -7.21 -2.23 -13.29
C ARG A 5 -7.47 -3.73 -13.26
N TYR A 6 -6.91 -4.48 -14.20
CA TYR A 6 -7.11 -5.91 -14.30
C TYR A 6 -5.82 -6.70 -14.10
N TYR A 7 -5.96 -7.83 -13.44
CA TYR A 7 -4.90 -8.81 -13.22
C TYR A 7 -5.39 -10.14 -13.79
N GLY A 8 -5.18 -10.34 -15.10
CA GLY A 8 -5.77 -11.45 -15.82
C GLY A 8 -7.29 -11.32 -15.89
N GLU A 9 -8.00 -12.32 -15.40
CA GLU A 9 -9.46 -12.32 -15.32
C GLU A 9 -10.01 -11.63 -14.08
N PHE A 10 -9.13 -11.22 -13.15
CA PHE A 10 -9.50 -10.60 -11.89
C PHE A 10 -9.30 -9.09 -11.91
N GLY A 11 -10.02 -8.41 -11.04
CA GLY A 11 -9.87 -6.98 -10.87
C GLY A 11 -11.02 -6.18 -11.46
N GLY A 12 -10.72 -4.95 -11.84
CA GLY A 12 -11.70 -4.00 -12.35
C GLY A 12 -11.92 -2.84 -11.39
N GLN A 13 -12.86 -1.96 -11.76
CA GLN A 13 -13.19 -0.79 -10.96
C GLN A 13 -14.71 -0.63 -10.89
N TYR A 14 -15.29 -1.05 -9.78
CA TYR A 14 -16.74 -1.09 -9.58
C TYR A 14 -17.14 -0.04 -8.55
N VAL A 15 -17.17 1.21 -8.98
CA VAL A 15 -17.53 2.36 -8.15
C VAL A 15 -18.61 3.17 -8.83
N SER A 16 -19.27 4.06 -8.07
CA SER A 16 -20.28 4.93 -8.64
C SER A 16 -19.67 5.91 -9.66
N GLU A 17 -20.44 6.28 -10.68
CA GLU A 17 -19.95 7.18 -11.73
C GLU A 17 -19.45 8.52 -11.20
N SER A 18 -20.02 9.00 -10.09
CA SER A 18 -19.60 10.25 -9.48
C SER A 18 -18.15 10.26 -9.02
N LEU A 19 -17.57 9.07 -8.79
CA LEU A 19 -16.18 8.91 -8.34
C LEU A 19 -15.21 8.61 -9.50
N MET A 20 -15.71 8.27 -10.68
CA MET A 20 -14.86 7.81 -11.79
C MET A 20 -13.84 8.84 -12.23
N ASN A 21 -14.25 10.11 -12.35
CA ASN A 21 -13.33 11.16 -12.78
C ASN A 21 -12.21 11.37 -11.78
N THR A 22 -12.53 11.38 -10.48
CA THR A 22 -11.55 11.54 -9.41
C THR A 22 -10.56 10.38 -9.40
N LEU A 23 -11.06 9.15 -9.55
CA LEU A 23 -10.22 7.97 -9.58
C LEU A 23 -9.32 7.90 -10.80
N ASN A 24 -9.83 8.35 -11.97
CA ASN A 24 -9.03 8.42 -13.18
C ASN A 24 -7.90 9.45 -13.05
N GLU A 25 -8.17 10.58 -12.41
CA GLU A 25 -7.15 11.59 -12.11
C GLU A 25 -6.08 11.03 -11.17
N LEU A 26 -6.52 10.30 -10.14
CA LEU A 26 -5.61 9.67 -9.19
C LEU A 26 -4.73 8.62 -9.87
N GLU A 27 -5.31 7.79 -10.72
CA GLU A 27 -4.58 6.78 -11.48
C GLU A 27 -3.50 7.41 -12.34
N LYS A 28 -3.85 8.47 -13.05
CA LYS A 28 -2.91 9.21 -13.90
C LYS A 28 -1.78 9.82 -13.07
N ALA A 29 -2.13 10.44 -11.95
CA ALA A 29 -1.15 11.04 -11.05
C ALA A 29 -0.21 9.97 -10.46
N PHE A 30 -0.75 8.82 -10.13
CA PHE A 30 0.04 7.69 -9.61
C PHE A 30 1.01 7.17 -10.68
N ASP A 31 0.54 7.00 -11.91
CA ASP A 31 1.39 6.53 -13.01
C ASP A 31 2.55 7.48 -13.28
N GLU A 32 2.33 8.78 -13.15
CA GLU A 32 3.38 9.78 -13.28
C GLU A 32 4.32 9.77 -12.07
N ALA A 33 3.76 9.69 -10.87
CA ALA A 33 4.53 9.73 -9.63
C ALA A 33 5.47 8.52 -9.49
N ILE A 34 5.01 7.34 -9.86
CA ILE A 34 5.80 6.12 -9.72
C ILE A 34 7.04 6.12 -10.63
N LYS A 35 7.05 6.97 -11.65
CA LYS A 35 8.20 7.15 -12.55
C LYS A 35 9.18 8.20 -12.06
N ASP A 36 8.79 8.96 -11.05
CA ASP A 36 9.62 10.02 -10.47
C ASP A 36 10.52 9.43 -9.37
N PRO A 37 11.86 9.45 -9.57
CA PRO A 37 12.78 8.93 -8.55
C PRO A 37 12.66 9.65 -7.21
N GLN A 38 12.33 10.93 -7.22
CA GLN A 38 12.17 11.71 -5.99
C GLN A 38 10.96 11.21 -5.18
N PHE A 39 9.85 10.92 -5.86
CA PHE A 39 8.66 10.35 -5.21
C PHE A 39 8.99 9.01 -4.54
N ILE A 40 9.66 8.12 -5.28
CA ILE A 40 10.02 6.79 -4.77
C ILE A 40 10.95 6.94 -3.55
N LYS A 41 11.93 7.82 -3.64
CA LYS A 41 12.88 8.06 -2.54
C LYS A 41 12.16 8.53 -1.28
N GLU A 42 11.25 9.50 -1.41
CA GLU A 42 10.49 10.01 -0.26
C GLU A 42 9.51 8.99 0.29
N TYR A 43 8.84 8.24 -0.58
CA TYR A 43 7.93 7.18 -0.15
C TYR A 43 8.68 6.12 0.66
N MET A 44 9.82 5.66 0.17
CA MET A 44 10.63 4.68 0.89
C MET A 44 11.17 5.23 2.20
N TYR A 45 11.51 6.51 2.24
CA TYR A 45 11.91 7.17 3.48
C TYR A 45 10.81 7.12 4.52
N TYR A 46 9.57 7.47 4.15
CA TYR A 46 8.45 7.45 5.08
C TYR A 46 8.05 6.05 5.50
N LEU A 47 8.17 5.07 4.61
CA LEU A 47 7.92 3.67 4.99
C LEU A 47 8.89 3.21 6.08
N LYS A 48 10.14 3.60 5.97
CA LYS A 48 11.16 3.21 6.94
C LYS A 48 11.08 4.02 8.24
N GLU A 49 11.05 5.34 8.13
CA GLU A 49 11.23 6.22 9.28
C GLU A 49 9.93 6.57 10.01
N TYR A 50 8.81 6.60 9.30
CA TYR A 50 7.52 6.95 9.88
C TYR A 50 6.66 5.72 10.14
N VAL A 51 6.54 4.84 9.18
CA VAL A 51 5.68 3.64 9.27
C VAL A 51 6.33 2.55 10.13
N GLY A 52 7.65 2.40 10.02
CA GLY A 52 8.39 1.36 10.75
C GLY A 52 8.63 0.09 9.96
N ARG A 53 8.64 0.17 8.63
CA ARG A 53 8.96 -0.96 7.76
C ARG A 53 10.46 -1.27 7.85
N GLU A 54 10.83 -2.50 7.75
CA GLU A 54 9.97 -3.66 7.55
C GLU A 54 9.45 -4.19 8.90
N THR A 55 8.18 -4.62 8.93
CA THR A 55 7.64 -5.22 10.14
C THR A 55 8.20 -6.64 10.34
N PRO A 56 8.37 -7.07 11.60
CA PRO A 56 8.92 -8.40 11.87
C PRO A 56 8.00 -9.54 11.41
N LEU A 57 8.63 -10.64 11.06
CA LEU A 57 7.97 -11.93 10.93
C LEU A 57 8.25 -12.73 12.18
N TYR A 58 7.27 -12.79 13.07
CA TYR A 58 7.40 -13.37 14.40
C TYR A 58 6.99 -14.83 14.41
N TYR A 59 7.87 -15.71 14.92
CA TYR A 59 7.53 -17.13 15.09
C TYR A 59 6.72 -17.30 16.37
N ALA A 60 5.46 -17.72 16.22
CA ALA A 60 4.54 -17.93 17.34
C ALA A 60 4.74 -19.32 17.92
N GLU A 61 5.69 -19.45 18.83
CA GLU A 61 6.16 -20.75 19.36
C GLU A 61 5.04 -21.53 20.05
N ARG A 62 4.31 -20.90 20.97
CA ARG A 62 3.27 -21.59 21.74
C ARG A 62 2.11 -22.04 20.87
N ILE A 63 1.66 -21.21 19.96
CA ILE A 63 0.58 -21.55 19.03
C ILE A 63 1.03 -22.66 18.09
N SER A 64 2.28 -22.60 17.64
CA SER A 64 2.87 -23.62 16.76
C SER A 64 2.89 -24.98 17.45
N GLU A 65 3.30 -25.03 18.69
CA GLU A 65 3.30 -26.26 19.47
C GLU A 65 1.89 -26.81 19.66
N LYS A 66 0.94 -25.92 19.98
CA LYS A 66 -0.47 -26.31 20.24
C LYS A 66 -1.11 -26.95 19.01
N TYR A 67 -0.85 -26.43 17.82
CA TYR A 67 -1.49 -26.90 16.59
C TYR A 67 -0.61 -27.79 15.72
N GLY A 68 0.62 -28.04 16.14
CA GLY A 68 1.52 -28.92 15.39
C GLY A 68 1.93 -28.39 14.03
N ALA A 69 1.96 -27.08 13.86
CA ALA A 69 2.35 -26.43 12.61
C ALA A 69 3.25 -25.25 12.91
N LYS A 70 4.07 -24.86 11.95
CA LYS A 70 4.93 -23.67 12.08
C LYS A 70 4.11 -22.44 11.74
N ILE A 71 3.73 -21.65 12.74
CA ILE A 71 2.91 -20.47 12.57
C ILE A 71 3.75 -19.21 12.76
N TYR A 72 3.73 -18.36 11.77
CA TYR A 72 4.43 -17.07 11.78
C TYR A 72 3.43 -15.94 11.68
N LEU A 73 3.67 -14.87 12.42
CA LEU A 73 2.83 -13.68 12.40
C LEU A 73 3.61 -12.54 11.74
N LYS A 74 3.08 -12.04 10.64
CA LYS A 74 3.58 -10.81 10.03
C LYS A 74 3.04 -9.64 10.84
N ARG A 75 3.91 -9.01 11.62
CA ARG A 75 3.50 -8.06 12.66
C ARG A 75 3.17 -6.67 12.11
N GLU A 76 2.11 -6.60 11.29
CA GLU A 76 1.63 -5.32 10.74
C GLU A 76 1.01 -4.41 11.79
N ASP A 77 0.71 -4.94 12.97
CA ASP A 77 0.27 -4.16 14.13
C ASP A 77 1.37 -3.23 14.67
N LEU A 78 2.62 -3.50 14.33
CA LEU A 78 3.75 -2.67 14.75
C LEU A 78 3.99 -1.45 13.85
N ASN A 79 3.28 -1.35 12.75
CA ASN A 79 3.31 -0.14 11.93
C ASN A 79 2.73 1.05 12.70
N HIS A 80 3.18 2.25 12.37
CA HIS A 80 2.52 3.46 12.83
C HIS A 80 1.04 3.41 12.38
N THR A 81 0.12 3.70 13.25
CA THR A 81 -1.34 3.52 13.15
C THR A 81 -1.84 2.09 13.41
N GLY A 82 -0.96 1.14 13.64
CA GLY A 82 -1.32 -0.20 14.13
C GLY A 82 -1.85 -1.16 13.08
N ALA A 83 -1.70 -0.85 11.78
CA ALA A 83 -2.19 -1.72 10.71
C ALA A 83 -1.46 -1.45 9.39
N HIS A 84 -1.70 -2.33 8.41
CA HIS A 84 -1.07 -2.24 7.08
C HIS A 84 -1.60 -1.07 6.24
N LYS A 85 -2.74 -0.52 6.56
CA LYS A 85 -3.39 0.53 5.75
C LYS A 85 -2.59 1.82 5.66
N ILE A 86 -1.62 2.04 6.55
CA ILE A 86 -0.72 3.19 6.49
C ILE A 86 0.05 3.25 5.16
N ASN A 87 0.32 2.11 4.53
CA ASN A 87 0.97 2.07 3.22
C ASN A 87 0.17 2.86 2.19
N ASN A 88 -1.13 2.60 2.14
CA ASN A 88 -2.03 3.29 1.21
C ASN A 88 -2.16 4.77 1.56
N VAL A 89 -2.27 5.09 2.85
CA VAL A 89 -2.41 6.48 3.31
C VAL A 89 -1.19 7.31 2.89
N ILE A 90 0.02 6.81 3.10
CA ILE A 90 1.24 7.53 2.74
C ILE A 90 1.32 7.72 1.21
N ALA A 91 1.08 6.66 0.43
CA ALA A 91 1.17 6.72 -1.02
C ALA A 91 0.14 7.67 -1.62
N VAL A 92 -1.12 7.55 -1.21
CA VAL A 92 -2.21 8.36 -1.76
C VAL A 92 -2.08 9.82 -1.32
N SER A 93 -1.75 10.06 -0.05
CA SER A 93 -1.58 11.43 0.46
C SER A 93 -0.47 12.15 -0.28
N TYR A 94 0.67 11.50 -0.49
CA TYR A 94 1.78 12.10 -1.20
C TYR A 94 1.43 12.34 -2.67
N THR A 95 0.81 11.37 -3.32
CA THR A 95 0.36 11.51 -4.71
C THR A 95 -0.62 12.67 -4.85
N HIS A 96 -1.56 12.79 -3.91
CA HIS A 96 -2.55 13.86 -3.89
C HIS A 96 -1.90 15.24 -3.75
N LEU A 97 -0.90 15.36 -2.87
CA LEU A 97 -0.17 16.62 -2.66
C LEU A 97 0.67 17.04 -3.86
N THR A 98 1.05 16.11 -4.70
CA THR A 98 1.83 16.39 -5.91
C THR A 98 0.98 16.65 -7.15
N LEU A 99 -0.35 16.48 -7.05
CA LEU A 99 -1.26 16.82 -8.15
C LEU A 99 -1.19 18.31 -8.46
N PRO A 100 -1.05 18.68 -9.74
CA PRO A 100 -1.19 20.09 -10.12
C PRO A 100 -2.62 20.55 -9.84
N THR A 101 -2.73 21.60 -9.08
CA THR A 101 -4.01 22.23 -8.78
C THR A 101 -4.53 23.01 -9.98
#